data_64c5cf46e7bc2c0f15beb0abc5f41155
#
_entry.id   64c5cf46e7bc2c0f15beb0abc5f41155
#
_cell.length_a   1.000
_cell.length_b   1.000
_cell.length_c   1.000
_cell.angle_alpha   90.00
_cell.angle_beta   90.00
_cell.angle_gamma   90.00
#
_symmetry.space_group_name_H-M   'P 1'
#
loop_
_entity.id
_entity.type
_entity.pdbx_description
1 polymer ?
#
loop_
_entity_poly.entity_id
_entity_poly.type
_entity_poly.pdbx_seq_one_letter_code
_entity_poly.pdbx_strand_id
1 'polypeptide(L)'
;MSRRASAGQAVERAVAENADVVPDSAKKREVRPILVRGASGLAAIGLLLVAARLPIWRAQFAAPQYPNGLDLSAYGNRVDGDLGEINELSHYIGMPPFNFVGMPEMRLWPLVIVVAIAAAVLAVVTRRRWLRRLACLAVWLIPIGALADVQFRLWQVGHSLDPTSPIRVTPFTPHVVGPTTLMNFTVHAYPGMALVLIAGAAALLTSVPFILKRLSP
;
A
#
# COMPACT_ATOMS: atom_id res chain seq x y z
N MET A 1 27.23 11.05 -72.14
CA MET A 1 27.53 10.51 -70.77
C MET A 1 26.88 11.32 -69.65
N SER A 2 26.28 12.49 -69.89
CA SER A 2 25.73 13.41 -68.81
C SER A 2 24.39 12.95 -68.18
N ARG A 3 23.52 12.24 -68.90
CA ARG A 3 22.15 11.91 -68.38
C ARG A 3 22.09 10.78 -67.33
N ARG A 4 23.12 9.91 -67.24
CA ARG A 4 23.17 8.85 -66.20
C ARG A 4 23.61 9.35 -64.83
N ALA A 5 24.40 10.42 -64.78
CA ALA A 5 24.87 11.01 -63.51
C ALA A 5 23.75 11.76 -62.77
N SER A 6 22.85 12.45 -63.52
CA SER A 6 21.75 13.20 -62.95
C SER A 6 20.62 12.29 -62.38
N ALA A 7 20.41 11.11 -63.00
CA ALA A 7 19.44 10.15 -62.51
C ALA A 7 19.90 9.48 -61.17
N GLY A 8 21.20 9.22 -61.04
CA GLY A 8 21.77 8.67 -59.78
C GLY A 8 21.63 9.65 -58.61
N GLN A 9 21.92 10.92 -58.82
CA GLN A 9 21.78 11.96 -57.80
C GLN A 9 20.32 12.24 -57.41
N ALA A 10 19.37 12.09 -58.33
CA ALA A 10 17.95 12.22 -58.03
C ALA A 10 17.41 11.05 -57.18
N VAL A 11 17.88 9.84 -57.47
CA VAL A 11 17.55 8.66 -56.66
C VAL A 11 18.16 8.74 -55.26
N GLU A 12 19.40 9.18 -55.14
CA GLU A 12 20.08 9.33 -53.86
C GLU A 12 19.41 10.41 -52.97
N ARG A 13 18.96 11.52 -53.58
CA ARG A 13 18.19 12.55 -52.86
C ARG A 13 16.80 12.06 -52.48
N ALA A 14 16.10 11.33 -53.30
CA ALA A 14 14.81 10.75 -52.95
C ALA A 14 14.90 9.68 -51.87
N VAL A 15 16.01 8.92 -51.80
CA VAL A 15 16.31 7.96 -50.75
C VAL A 15 16.67 8.67 -49.45
N ALA A 16 17.44 9.76 -49.51
CA ALA A 16 17.78 10.56 -48.31
C ALA A 16 16.56 11.30 -47.76
N GLU A 17 15.70 11.84 -48.63
CA GLU A 17 14.46 12.53 -48.22
C GLU A 17 13.42 11.58 -47.58
N ASN A 18 13.36 10.34 -48.04
CA ASN A 18 12.52 9.29 -47.43
C ASN A 18 13.10 8.68 -46.17
N ALA A 19 14.39 8.79 -45.90
CA ALA A 19 15.04 8.25 -44.72
C ALA A 19 14.72 9.05 -43.46
N ASP A 20 14.35 10.32 -43.55
CA ASP A 20 14.06 11.21 -42.43
C ASP A 20 12.56 11.26 -42.04
N VAL A 21 11.69 10.68 -42.83
CA VAL A 21 10.26 10.60 -42.50
C VAL A 21 9.97 9.31 -41.73
N VAL A 22 10.37 9.26 -40.48
CA VAL A 22 9.81 8.26 -39.56
C VAL A 22 8.31 8.54 -39.46
N PRO A 23 7.43 7.62 -39.90
CA PRO A 23 6.00 7.88 -39.92
C PRO A 23 5.52 8.15 -38.48
N ASP A 24 4.74 9.20 -38.29
CA ASP A 24 4.18 9.65 -37.00
C ASP A 24 3.52 8.50 -36.23
N SER A 25 3.00 7.49 -36.92
CA SER A 25 2.47 6.25 -36.37
C SER A 25 3.54 5.37 -35.64
N ALA A 26 4.79 5.36 -36.15
CA ALA A 26 5.87 4.62 -35.51
C ALA A 26 6.34 5.32 -34.20
N LYS A 27 6.45 6.64 -34.23
CA LYS A 27 6.76 7.47 -33.07
C LYS A 27 5.69 7.34 -31.98
N LYS A 28 4.42 7.32 -32.35
CA LYS A 28 3.29 7.09 -31.41
C LYS A 28 3.30 5.69 -30.79
N ARG A 29 3.78 4.66 -31.49
CA ARG A 29 3.88 3.29 -30.99
C ARG A 29 4.95 3.14 -29.91
N GLU A 30 6.08 3.84 -30.00
CA GLU A 30 7.14 3.79 -29.01
C GLU A 30 6.84 4.62 -27.76
N VAL A 31 6.13 5.72 -27.87
CA VAL A 31 5.82 6.63 -26.75
C VAL A 31 4.73 6.06 -25.84
N ARG A 32 3.74 5.34 -26.36
CA ARG A 32 2.62 4.78 -25.58
C ARG A 32 3.04 3.91 -24.37
N PRO A 33 3.97 2.94 -24.51
CA PRO A 33 4.36 2.09 -23.36
C PRO A 33 5.11 2.87 -22.29
N ILE A 34 5.85 3.91 -22.65
CA ILE A 34 6.58 4.77 -21.69
C ILE A 34 5.59 5.62 -20.91
N LEU A 35 4.61 6.21 -21.58
CA LEU A 35 3.56 7.00 -20.93
C LEU A 35 2.71 6.18 -19.98
N VAL A 36 2.28 4.98 -20.38
CA VAL A 36 1.48 4.09 -19.51
C VAL A 36 2.26 3.70 -18.27
N ARG A 37 3.54 3.33 -18.40
CA ARG A 37 4.40 3.01 -17.25
C ARG A 37 4.60 4.22 -16.34
N GLY A 38 4.91 5.37 -16.92
CA GLY A 38 5.12 6.61 -16.16
C GLY A 38 3.86 7.04 -15.40
N ALA A 39 2.72 7.09 -16.07
CA ALA A 39 1.45 7.44 -15.46
C ALA A 39 1.04 6.47 -14.33
N SER A 40 1.19 5.16 -14.56
CA SER A 40 0.91 4.15 -13.53
C SER A 40 1.84 4.27 -12.34
N GLY A 41 3.12 4.58 -12.56
CA GLY A 41 4.09 4.81 -11.48
C GLY A 41 3.76 6.05 -10.65
N LEU A 42 3.46 7.16 -11.30
CA LEU A 42 3.06 8.39 -10.62
C LEU A 42 1.78 8.20 -9.82
N ALA A 43 0.78 7.53 -10.39
CA ALA A 43 -0.45 7.21 -9.68
C ALA A 43 -0.20 6.31 -8.47
N ALA A 44 0.64 5.26 -8.60
CA ALA A 44 1.00 4.39 -7.49
C ALA A 44 1.74 5.17 -6.37
N ILE A 45 2.68 6.05 -6.71
CA ILE A 45 3.37 6.91 -5.74
C ILE A 45 2.38 7.84 -5.05
N GLY A 46 1.46 8.45 -5.78
CA GLY A 46 0.39 9.28 -5.21
C GLY A 46 -0.45 8.52 -4.19
N LEU A 47 -0.87 7.29 -4.53
CA LEU A 47 -1.62 6.42 -3.61
C LEU A 47 -0.81 6.09 -2.34
N LEU A 48 0.50 5.79 -2.46
CA LEU A 48 1.39 5.51 -1.33
C LEU A 48 1.58 6.73 -0.43
N LEU A 49 1.72 7.92 -1.00
CA LEU A 49 1.85 9.17 -0.23
C LEU A 49 0.56 9.51 0.54
N VAL A 50 -0.59 9.30 -0.07
CA VAL A 50 -1.89 9.46 0.61
C VAL A 50 -2.05 8.41 1.70
N ALA A 51 -1.72 7.14 1.42
CA ALA A 51 -1.78 6.04 2.37
C ALA A 51 -0.91 6.30 3.62
N ALA A 52 0.24 6.97 3.46
CA ALA A 52 1.13 7.32 4.58
C ALA A 52 0.46 8.18 5.67
N ARG A 53 -0.62 8.88 5.33
CA ARG A 53 -1.37 9.80 6.23
C ARG A 53 -2.66 9.19 6.78
N LEU A 54 -3.08 8.04 6.29
CA LEU A 54 -4.34 7.38 6.64
C LEU A 54 -4.12 6.24 7.64
N PRO A 55 -5.17 5.84 8.39
CA PRO A 55 -5.07 4.72 9.31
C PRO A 55 -4.88 3.40 8.55
N ILE A 56 -4.02 2.53 9.11
CA ILE A 56 -3.79 1.17 8.63
C ILE A 56 -4.83 0.18 9.17
N TRP A 57 -5.38 0.49 10.37
CA TRP A 57 -6.36 -0.34 11.03
C TRP A 57 -7.29 0.51 11.88
N ARG A 58 -8.54 0.05 12.04
CA ARG A 58 -9.56 0.70 12.88
C ARG A 58 -10.30 -0.32 13.71
N ALA A 59 -10.69 0.09 14.90
CA ALA A 59 -11.59 -0.66 15.75
C ALA A 59 -12.65 0.28 16.34
N GLN A 60 -13.87 -0.21 16.40
CA GLN A 60 -14.98 0.47 17.06
C GLN A 60 -15.48 -0.41 18.20
N PHE A 61 -15.49 0.15 19.40
CA PHE A 61 -15.94 -0.52 20.61
C PHE A 61 -17.37 -0.12 20.88
N ALA A 62 -18.26 -1.08 20.91
CA ALA A 62 -19.66 -0.91 21.29
C ALA A 62 -19.87 -1.44 22.70
N ALA A 63 -20.39 -0.59 23.59
CA ALA A 63 -20.69 -0.93 24.97
C ALA A 63 -21.96 -0.19 25.43
N PRO A 64 -22.78 -0.77 26.32
CA PRO A 64 -24.03 -0.14 26.80
C PRO A 64 -23.84 1.25 27.41
N GLN A 65 -22.69 1.48 28.08
CA GLN A 65 -22.33 2.75 28.72
C GLN A 65 -21.85 3.83 27.72
N TYR A 66 -21.51 3.43 26.50
CA TYR A 66 -21.07 4.33 25.41
C TYR A 66 -21.99 4.20 24.20
N PRO A 67 -23.13 4.89 24.19
CA PRO A 67 -24.13 4.73 23.10
C PRO A 67 -23.61 5.11 21.71
N ASN A 68 -22.61 5.99 21.65
CA ASN A 68 -21.96 6.41 20.39
C ASN A 68 -20.78 5.49 19.99
N GLY A 69 -20.44 4.51 20.84
CA GLY A 69 -19.24 3.72 20.71
C GLY A 69 -17.97 4.50 21.05
N LEU A 70 -16.82 3.79 21.05
CA LEU A 70 -15.49 4.38 21.16
C LEU A 70 -14.70 3.98 19.92
N ASP A 71 -14.02 4.93 19.32
CA ASP A 71 -13.26 4.72 18.09
C ASP A 71 -11.75 4.65 18.38
N LEU A 72 -11.08 3.70 17.73
CA LEU A 72 -9.64 3.54 17.75
C LEU A 72 -9.13 3.48 16.30
N SER A 73 -8.19 4.33 15.95
CA SER A 73 -7.56 4.38 14.64
C SER A 73 -6.04 4.25 14.77
N ALA A 74 -5.49 3.13 14.31
CA ALA A 74 -4.05 2.90 14.25
C ALA A 74 -3.51 3.38 12.90
N TYR A 75 -2.60 4.34 12.95
CA TYR A 75 -1.79 4.80 11.82
C TYR A 75 -0.44 4.07 11.86
N GLY A 76 0.35 4.20 10.83
CA GLY A 76 1.67 3.58 10.84
C GLY A 76 2.65 4.16 11.86
N ASN A 77 2.42 5.38 12.36
CA ASN A 77 3.33 6.10 13.26
C ASN A 77 2.66 6.62 14.55
N ARG A 78 1.36 6.45 14.71
CA ARG A 78 0.61 6.88 15.89
C ARG A 78 -0.71 6.13 15.99
N VAL A 79 -1.38 6.31 17.10
CA VAL A 79 -2.77 5.89 17.27
C VAL A 79 -3.56 7.09 17.78
N ASP A 80 -4.77 7.24 17.26
CA ASP A 80 -5.71 8.27 17.62
C ASP A 80 -7.06 7.65 17.97
N GLY A 81 -7.89 8.38 18.70
CA GLY A 81 -9.24 7.98 19.11
C GLY A 81 -9.47 8.18 20.61
N ASP A 82 -10.44 7.47 21.14
CA ASP A 82 -10.89 7.56 22.53
C ASP A 82 -9.98 6.73 23.46
N LEU A 83 -8.65 7.00 23.40
CA LEU A 83 -7.61 6.23 24.09
C LEU A 83 -7.73 6.27 25.61
N GLY A 84 -8.21 7.38 26.17
CA GLY A 84 -8.41 7.55 27.60
C GLY A 84 -9.41 6.52 28.12
N GLU A 85 -10.58 6.52 27.56
CA GLU A 85 -11.70 5.66 27.92
C GLU A 85 -11.40 4.18 27.64
N ILE A 86 -10.74 3.90 26.50
CA ILE A 86 -10.35 2.54 26.13
C ILE A 86 -9.31 2.00 27.12
N ASN A 87 -8.34 2.81 27.54
CA ASN A 87 -7.33 2.41 28.52
C ASN A 87 -7.92 2.21 29.91
N GLU A 88 -8.85 3.04 30.34
CA GLU A 88 -9.58 2.84 31.61
C GLU A 88 -10.34 1.51 31.60
N LEU A 89 -11.09 1.23 30.52
CA LEU A 89 -11.79 -0.06 30.36
C LEU A 89 -10.83 -1.24 30.33
N SER A 90 -9.72 -1.10 29.64
CA SER A 90 -8.68 -2.13 29.54
C SER A 90 -8.05 -2.45 30.90
N HIS A 91 -7.86 -1.43 31.75
CA HIS A 91 -7.31 -1.60 33.09
C HIS A 91 -8.18 -2.49 33.99
N TYR A 92 -9.51 -2.39 33.91
CA TYR A 92 -10.43 -3.21 34.70
C TYR A 92 -10.32 -4.70 34.40
N ILE A 93 -9.96 -5.08 33.21
CA ILE A 93 -9.79 -6.47 32.76
C ILE A 93 -8.32 -6.91 32.74
N GLY A 94 -7.42 -6.05 33.23
CA GLY A 94 -5.99 -6.33 33.30
C GLY A 94 -5.24 -6.29 31.99
N MET A 95 -5.80 -5.70 30.95
CA MET A 95 -5.08 -5.49 29.70
C MET A 95 -4.05 -4.36 29.86
N PRO A 96 -2.85 -4.51 29.30
CA PRO A 96 -1.89 -3.42 29.26
C PRO A 96 -2.48 -2.23 28.48
N PRO A 97 -2.16 -0.98 28.89
CA PRO A 97 -2.66 0.20 28.19
C PRO A 97 -2.19 0.19 26.75
N PHE A 98 -3.04 0.66 25.84
CA PHE A 98 -2.69 0.92 24.46
C PHE A 98 -1.71 2.10 24.39
N ASN A 99 -0.49 1.87 24.88
CA ASN A 99 0.57 2.86 24.93
C ASN A 99 1.59 2.59 23.81
N PHE A 100 1.58 3.44 22.80
CA PHE A 100 2.37 3.29 21.58
C PHE A 100 3.82 3.76 21.69
N VAL A 101 4.20 4.36 22.81
CA VAL A 101 5.57 4.85 23.06
C VAL A 101 6.60 3.70 23.03
N GLY A 102 6.18 2.47 23.25
CA GLY A 102 7.03 1.29 23.26
C GLY A 102 7.09 0.48 21.95
N MET A 103 6.38 0.88 20.87
CA MET A 103 6.31 0.11 19.63
C MET A 103 7.38 0.56 18.63
N PRO A 104 8.50 -0.17 18.48
CA PRO A 104 9.60 0.22 17.60
C PRO A 104 9.19 0.25 16.12
N GLU A 105 8.22 -0.57 15.71
CA GLU A 105 7.70 -0.65 14.34
C GLU A 105 7.06 0.65 13.86
N MET A 106 6.45 1.43 14.75
CA MET A 106 5.87 2.73 14.38
C MET A 106 6.93 3.74 13.94
N ARG A 107 8.15 3.62 14.49
CA ARG A 107 9.29 4.45 14.07
C ARG A 107 9.78 4.08 12.67
N LEU A 108 9.54 2.85 12.24
CA LEU A 108 9.94 2.35 10.93
C LEU A 108 8.94 2.71 9.81
N TRP A 109 7.74 3.17 10.14
CA TRP A 109 6.72 3.49 9.14
C TRP A 109 7.18 4.44 8.03
N PRO A 110 7.86 5.55 8.32
CA PRO A 110 8.39 6.41 7.25
C PRO A 110 9.34 5.67 6.32
N LEU A 111 10.18 4.79 6.88
CA LEU A 111 11.11 3.96 6.10
C LEU A 111 10.33 2.97 5.20
N VAL A 112 9.27 2.34 5.72
CA VAL A 112 8.41 1.44 4.93
C VAL A 112 7.80 2.16 3.73
N ILE A 113 7.32 3.38 3.91
CA ILE A 113 6.77 4.20 2.82
C ILE A 113 7.86 4.57 1.80
N VAL A 114 9.06 4.97 2.26
CA VAL A 114 10.19 5.27 1.37
C VAL A 114 10.58 4.04 0.54
N VAL A 115 10.66 2.87 1.18
CA VAL A 115 10.96 1.59 0.50
C VAL A 115 9.84 1.23 -0.49
N ALA A 116 8.57 1.45 -0.14
CA ALA A 116 7.45 1.23 -1.04
C ALA A 116 7.52 2.13 -2.30
N ILE A 117 7.84 3.41 -2.12
CA ILE A 117 8.01 4.36 -3.23
C ILE A 117 9.21 3.96 -4.08
N ALA A 118 10.35 3.60 -3.47
CA ALA A 118 11.54 3.13 -4.19
C ALA A 118 11.22 1.85 -5.00
N ALA A 119 10.46 0.92 -4.42
CA ALA A 119 10.00 -0.27 -5.12
C ALA A 119 9.06 0.08 -6.28
N ALA A 120 8.14 1.04 -6.11
CA ALA A 120 7.26 1.50 -7.19
C ALA A 120 8.07 2.12 -8.34
N VAL A 121 9.05 2.96 -8.06
CA VAL A 121 9.97 3.53 -9.05
C VAL A 121 10.76 2.42 -9.76
N LEU A 122 11.32 1.48 -9.00
CA LEU A 122 12.06 0.34 -9.56
C LEU A 122 11.18 -0.51 -10.49
N ALA A 123 9.93 -0.76 -10.12
CA ALA A 123 8.97 -1.53 -10.92
C ALA A 123 8.69 -0.87 -12.29
N VAL A 124 8.70 0.47 -12.34
CA VAL A 124 8.46 1.26 -13.57
C VAL A 124 9.70 1.34 -14.44
N VAL A 125 10.86 1.64 -13.83
CA VAL A 125 12.12 1.94 -14.56
C VAL A 125 12.79 0.66 -15.05
N THR A 126 12.71 -0.45 -14.28
CA THR A 126 13.45 -1.66 -14.63
C THR A 126 12.87 -2.38 -15.84
N ARG A 127 13.76 -2.79 -16.75
CA ARG A 127 13.43 -3.66 -17.90
C ARG A 127 13.48 -5.14 -17.55
N ARG A 128 14.16 -5.51 -16.47
CA ARG A 128 14.31 -6.90 -16.02
C ARG A 128 13.03 -7.40 -15.35
N ARG A 129 12.40 -8.43 -15.92
CA ARG A 129 11.10 -8.96 -15.46
C ARG A 129 11.12 -9.46 -14.00
N TRP A 130 12.21 -10.07 -13.57
CA TRP A 130 12.33 -10.59 -12.22
C TRP A 130 12.44 -9.46 -11.16
N LEU A 131 13.25 -8.40 -11.43
CA LEU A 131 13.34 -7.24 -10.55
C LEU A 131 12.01 -6.52 -10.39
N ARG A 132 11.27 -6.37 -11.50
CA ARG A 132 9.93 -5.80 -11.44
C ARG A 132 8.97 -6.63 -10.60
N ARG A 133 9.01 -7.97 -10.74
CA ARG A 133 8.18 -8.88 -9.91
C ARG A 133 8.53 -8.77 -8.44
N LEU A 134 9.81 -8.71 -8.09
CA LEU A 134 10.27 -8.51 -6.71
C LEU A 134 9.82 -7.15 -6.16
N ALA A 135 9.94 -6.09 -6.94
CA ALA A 135 9.48 -4.76 -6.54
C ALA A 135 7.95 -4.72 -6.30
N CYS A 136 7.15 -5.31 -7.19
CA CYS A 136 5.71 -5.43 -6.98
C CYS A 136 5.38 -6.29 -5.73
N LEU A 137 6.08 -7.40 -5.53
CA LEU A 137 5.92 -8.26 -4.36
C LEU A 137 6.23 -7.49 -3.06
N ALA A 138 7.29 -6.68 -3.05
CA ALA A 138 7.64 -5.86 -1.89
C ALA A 138 6.50 -4.91 -1.49
N VAL A 139 5.81 -4.28 -2.46
CA VAL A 139 4.65 -3.43 -2.17
C VAL A 139 3.46 -4.25 -1.66
N TRP A 140 3.21 -5.47 -2.20
CA TRP A 140 2.16 -6.37 -1.73
C TRP A 140 2.39 -6.91 -0.32
N LEU A 141 3.64 -7.09 0.09
CA LEU A 141 3.98 -7.57 1.44
C LEU A 141 3.65 -6.54 2.53
N ILE A 142 3.53 -5.26 2.22
CA ILE A 142 3.25 -4.22 3.21
C ILE A 142 1.86 -4.41 3.85
N PRO A 143 0.73 -4.48 3.11
CA PRO A 143 -0.57 -4.66 3.74
C PRO A 143 -0.70 -6.00 4.47
N ILE A 144 -0.07 -7.06 3.97
CA ILE A 144 -0.06 -8.37 4.61
C ILE A 144 0.72 -8.31 5.92
N GLY A 145 1.93 -7.74 5.88
CA GLY A 145 2.78 -7.58 7.05
C GLY A 145 2.16 -6.69 8.12
N ALA A 146 1.54 -5.59 7.71
CA ALA A 146 0.85 -4.68 8.64
C ALA A 146 -0.32 -5.37 9.36
N LEU A 147 -1.16 -6.14 8.65
CA LEU A 147 -2.24 -6.90 9.29
C LEU A 147 -1.71 -8.00 10.20
N ALA A 148 -0.64 -8.69 9.81
CA ALA A 148 0.01 -9.70 10.64
C ALA A 148 0.60 -9.09 11.92
N ASP A 149 1.23 -7.92 11.82
CA ASP A 149 1.77 -7.18 12.98
C ASP A 149 0.66 -6.75 13.93
N VAL A 150 -0.42 -6.14 13.43
CA VAL A 150 -1.59 -5.77 14.25
C VAL A 150 -2.19 -7.01 14.92
N GLN A 151 -2.36 -8.14 14.20
CA GLN A 151 -2.87 -9.39 14.80
C GLN A 151 -1.95 -9.91 15.89
N PHE A 152 -0.63 -9.86 15.68
CA PHE A 152 0.35 -10.26 16.69
C PHE A 152 0.26 -9.37 17.95
N ARG A 153 0.10 -8.05 17.79
CA ARG A 153 -0.10 -7.13 18.91
C ARG A 153 -1.40 -7.38 19.66
N LEU A 154 -2.48 -7.61 18.95
CA LEU A 154 -3.76 -7.96 19.57
C LEU A 154 -3.66 -9.27 20.35
N TRP A 155 -2.97 -10.28 19.82
CA TRP A 155 -2.69 -11.51 20.53
C TRP A 155 -1.86 -11.25 21.78
N GLN A 156 -0.78 -10.49 21.69
CA GLN A 156 0.09 -10.15 22.81
C GLN A 156 -0.69 -9.46 23.94
N VAL A 157 -1.49 -8.45 23.61
CA VAL A 157 -2.31 -7.71 24.57
C VAL A 157 -3.32 -8.62 25.27
N GLY A 158 -4.00 -9.50 24.52
CA GLY A 158 -5.00 -10.42 25.07
C GLY A 158 -4.40 -11.59 25.90
N HIS A 159 -3.07 -11.82 25.82
CA HIS A 159 -2.37 -12.85 26.59
C HIS A 159 -1.45 -12.28 27.69
N SER A 160 -1.32 -10.96 27.78
CA SER A 160 -0.52 -10.27 28.81
C SER A 160 -1.44 -9.62 29.86
N LEU A 161 -2.41 -10.39 30.35
CA LEU A 161 -3.37 -9.90 31.33
C LEU A 161 -2.75 -9.88 32.75
N ASP A 162 -3.03 -8.81 33.50
CA ASP A 162 -2.63 -8.70 34.92
C ASP A 162 -3.54 -9.60 35.79
N PRO A 163 -3.00 -10.60 36.49
CA PRO A 163 -3.77 -11.48 37.35
C PRO A 163 -4.37 -10.77 38.59
N THR A 164 -3.92 -9.56 38.91
CA THR A 164 -4.41 -8.75 40.04
C THR A 164 -5.57 -7.81 39.64
N SER A 165 -5.99 -7.82 38.37
CA SER A 165 -7.07 -6.98 37.87
C SER A 165 -8.40 -7.23 38.60
N PRO A 166 -9.26 -6.21 38.73
CA PRO A 166 -10.58 -6.32 39.36
C PRO A 166 -11.49 -7.38 38.71
N ILE A 167 -11.39 -7.53 37.40
CA ILE A 167 -12.16 -8.51 36.65
C ILE A 167 -11.19 -9.51 36.01
N ARG A 168 -11.32 -10.77 36.36
CA ARG A 168 -10.49 -11.84 35.79
C ARG A 168 -11.10 -12.34 34.48
N VAL A 169 -10.35 -12.20 33.40
CA VAL A 169 -10.71 -12.70 32.07
C VAL A 169 -9.71 -13.78 31.68
N THR A 170 -10.17 -14.85 31.05
CA THR A 170 -9.27 -15.83 30.42
C THR A 170 -8.55 -15.20 29.22
N PRO A 171 -7.28 -15.57 28.96
CA PRO A 171 -6.58 -15.09 27.77
C PRO A 171 -7.41 -15.29 26.51
N PHE A 172 -7.44 -14.28 25.66
CA PHE A 172 -8.22 -14.26 24.42
C PHE A 172 -7.42 -13.60 23.28
N THR A 173 -7.85 -13.85 22.07
CA THR A 173 -7.23 -13.25 20.88
C THR A 173 -8.25 -12.42 20.13
N PRO A 174 -8.21 -11.08 20.22
CA PRO A 174 -9.05 -10.22 19.37
C PRO A 174 -8.72 -10.46 17.89
N HIS A 175 -9.74 -10.41 17.06
CA HIS A 175 -9.56 -10.54 15.61
C HIS A 175 -9.12 -9.19 15.00
N VAL A 176 -8.13 -9.23 14.10
CA VAL A 176 -7.72 -8.04 13.36
C VAL A 176 -8.79 -7.57 12.35
N VAL A 177 -9.68 -8.46 11.94
CA VAL A 177 -10.83 -8.16 11.06
C VAL A 177 -12.05 -8.90 11.58
N GLY A 178 -13.15 -8.18 11.70
CA GLY A 178 -14.44 -8.72 12.14
C GLY A 178 -14.77 -8.39 13.59
N PRO A 179 -15.88 -8.92 14.10
CA PRO A 179 -16.33 -8.68 15.46
C PRO A 179 -15.56 -9.59 16.46
N THR A 180 -15.26 -9.03 17.62
CA THR A 180 -14.80 -9.77 18.80
C THR A 180 -15.67 -9.34 19.97
N THR A 181 -16.35 -10.28 20.60
CA THR A 181 -17.17 -10.01 21.78
C THR A 181 -16.42 -10.45 23.03
N LEU A 182 -16.31 -9.55 24.00
CA LEU A 182 -15.71 -9.79 25.29
C LEU A 182 -16.67 -9.26 26.37
N MET A 183 -17.29 -10.16 27.13
CA MET A 183 -18.32 -9.81 28.11
C MET A 183 -19.45 -8.98 27.47
N ASN A 184 -19.62 -7.73 27.91
CA ASN A 184 -20.65 -6.79 27.43
C ASN A 184 -20.14 -5.83 26.33
N PHE A 185 -18.90 -6.05 25.85
CA PHE A 185 -18.29 -5.23 24.80
C PHE A 185 -18.24 -6.00 23.49
N THR A 186 -18.56 -5.33 22.42
CA THR A 186 -18.33 -5.84 21.07
C THR A 186 -17.38 -4.89 20.36
N VAL A 187 -16.28 -5.43 19.87
CA VAL A 187 -15.27 -4.68 19.11
C VAL A 187 -15.40 -5.07 17.65
N HIS A 188 -15.69 -4.11 16.80
CA HIS A 188 -15.68 -4.28 15.35
C HIS A 188 -14.38 -3.76 14.78
N ALA A 189 -13.55 -4.67 14.28
CA ALA A 189 -12.24 -4.37 13.71
C ALA A 189 -12.24 -4.50 12.19
N TYR A 190 -11.57 -3.58 11.50
CA TYR A 190 -11.47 -3.59 10.04
C TYR A 190 -10.18 -2.93 9.54
N PRO A 191 -9.70 -3.35 8.33
CA PRO A 191 -8.54 -2.73 7.70
C PRO A 191 -8.79 -1.26 7.43
N GLY A 192 -7.80 -0.42 7.72
CA GLY A 192 -7.88 1.01 7.42
C GLY A 192 -7.66 1.31 5.93
N MET A 193 -8.05 2.52 5.52
CA MET A 193 -7.98 2.97 4.13
C MET A 193 -6.54 2.98 3.59
N ALA A 194 -5.52 3.16 4.45
CA ALA A 194 -4.12 3.08 4.04
C ALA A 194 -3.80 1.74 3.37
N LEU A 195 -4.23 0.61 3.95
CA LEU A 195 -3.97 -0.72 3.38
C LEU A 195 -4.67 -0.91 2.04
N VAL A 196 -5.88 -0.39 1.89
CA VAL A 196 -6.64 -0.44 0.62
C VAL A 196 -5.88 0.33 -0.47
N LEU A 197 -5.36 1.52 -0.16
CA LEU A 197 -4.60 2.32 -1.12
C LEU A 197 -3.25 1.69 -1.47
N ILE A 198 -2.54 1.09 -0.51
CA ILE A 198 -1.28 0.38 -0.76
C ILE A 198 -1.53 -0.84 -1.65
N ALA A 199 -2.59 -1.62 -1.36
CA ALA A 199 -3.00 -2.74 -2.21
C ALA A 199 -3.41 -2.28 -3.61
N GLY A 200 -4.12 -1.15 -3.72
CA GLY A 200 -4.45 -0.51 -4.99
C GLY A 200 -3.21 -0.09 -5.79
N ALA A 201 -2.21 0.50 -5.15
CA ALA A 201 -0.92 0.83 -5.76
C ALA A 201 -0.20 -0.42 -6.26
N ALA A 202 -0.15 -1.49 -5.45
CA ALA A 202 0.44 -2.77 -5.83
C ALA A 202 -0.29 -3.41 -7.01
N ALA A 203 -1.63 -3.40 -7.02
CA ALA A 203 -2.46 -3.91 -8.11
C ALA A 203 -2.23 -3.11 -9.40
N LEU A 204 -2.14 -1.78 -9.30
CA LEU A 204 -1.84 -0.91 -10.43
C LEU A 204 -0.48 -1.24 -11.06
N LEU A 205 0.57 -1.39 -10.24
CA LEU A 205 1.92 -1.74 -10.70
C LEU A 205 1.97 -3.13 -11.35
N THR A 206 1.24 -4.10 -10.79
CA THR A 206 1.18 -5.47 -11.33
C THR A 206 0.36 -5.57 -12.60
N SER A 207 -0.62 -4.70 -12.83
CA SER A 207 -1.47 -4.70 -14.03
C SER A 207 -0.79 -4.11 -15.27
N VAL A 208 0.24 -3.26 -15.11
CA VAL A 208 0.94 -2.57 -16.21
C VAL A 208 1.35 -3.52 -17.36
N PRO A 209 1.99 -4.69 -17.14
CA PRO A 209 2.37 -5.57 -18.26
C PRO A 209 1.18 -6.16 -19.01
N PHE A 210 0.05 -6.38 -18.34
CA PHE A 210 -1.18 -6.87 -18.97
C PHE A 210 -1.84 -5.78 -19.82
N ILE A 211 -1.86 -4.55 -19.33
CA ILE A 211 -2.36 -3.39 -20.07
C ILE A 211 -1.52 -3.19 -21.35
N LEU A 212 -0.19 -3.22 -21.22
CA LEU A 212 0.71 -3.06 -22.36
C LEU A 212 0.54 -4.18 -23.39
N LYS A 213 0.32 -5.42 -22.95
CA LYS A 213 0.07 -6.56 -23.87
C LYS A 213 -1.24 -6.39 -24.65
N ARG A 214 -2.27 -5.80 -24.04
CA ARG A 214 -3.55 -5.51 -24.74
C ARG A 214 -3.46 -4.34 -25.72
N LEU A 215 -2.54 -3.42 -25.48
CA LEU A 215 -2.33 -2.25 -26.34
C LEU A 215 -1.33 -2.52 -27.51
N SER A 216 -0.64 -3.67 -27.46
CA SER A 216 0.18 -4.17 -28.57
C SER A 216 -0.72 -4.99 -29.50
N PRO A 217 -0.94 -4.55 -30.77
CA PRO A 217 -1.70 -5.31 -31.75
C PRO A 217 -1.02 -6.64 -32.10
#